data_367fdbc96b539f667b140ed071e63bec
#
_entry.id   367fdbc96b539f667b140ed071e63bec
#
_cell.length_a   1.000
_cell.length_b   1.000
_cell.length_c   1.000
_cell.angle_alpha   90.00
_cell.angle_beta   90.00
_cell.angle_gamma   90.00
#
_symmetry.space_group_name_H-M   'P 1'
#
loop_
_entity.id
_entity.type
_entity.pdbx_description
1 polymer ?
#
loop_
_entity_poly.entity_id
_entity_poly.type
_entity_poly.pdbx_seq_one_letter_code
_entity_poly.pdbx_strand_id
1 'polypeptide(L)'
;RHSGLLPPSLSKDSESGYNLTAAYYFNLAANLDASYTYSNIAQRGSLHQLESRFLTTGTQNELQLGYINQDEIFAEEQTNLDPANGQNGKRWLISAQHTGQWQAVKSSINYTALSDQDYLRELDSTLVSGADHLSQSFFSNDPYPRTKTALNQSASINWHGEHFSANLAMEGFQSLLPEFDDQYERHPELSLNYSNSTGNLHYYGE
;
A
#
# COMPACT_ATOMS: atom_id res chain seq x y z
N ARG A 1 9.06 21.68 -9.87
CA ARG A 1 8.49 20.62 -10.72
C ARG A 1 7.26 21.15 -11.41
N HIS A 2 6.95 20.66 -12.62
CA HIS A 2 5.76 21.05 -13.39
C HIS A 2 4.93 19.79 -13.66
N SER A 3 3.61 19.96 -13.73
CA SER A 3 2.72 18.89 -14.19
C SER A 3 2.99 18.60 -15.67
N GLY A 4 2.86 17.34 -16.06
CA GLY A 4 3.08 16.96 -17.46
C GLY A 4 2.93 15.47 -17.72
N LEU A 5 2.84 15.16 -19.01
CA LEU A 5 2.86 13.78 -19.50
C LEU A 5 4.28 13.23 -19.38
N LEU A 6 4.41 12.04 -18.82
CA LEU A 6 5.68 11.31 -18.80
C LEU A 6 5.87 10.56 -20.13
N PRO A 7 7.11 10.28 -20.53
CA PRO A 7 7.36 9.51 -21.74
C PRO A 7 6.63 8.16 -21.69
N PRO A 8 5.82 7.83 -22.72
CA PRO A 8 5.16 6.54 -22.76
C PRO A 8 6.19 5.41 -22.96
N SER A 9 5.89 4.25 -22.43
CA SER A 9 6.70 3.05 -22.59
C SER A 9 5.93 1.95 -23.29
N LEU A 10 6.64 1.16 -24.09
CA LEU A 10 6.13 -0.06 -24.70
C LEU A 10 7.03 -1.22 -24.29
N SER A 11 6.44 -2.23 -23.68
CA SER A 11 7.11 -3.44 -23.29
C SER A 11 6.40 -4.67 -23.86
N LYS A 12 7.05 -5.83 -23.80
CA LYS A 12 6.47 -7.10 -24.19
C LYS A 12 6.83 -8.14 -23.14
N ASP A 13 5.82 -8.81 -22.65
CA ASP A 13 5.92 -9.96 -21.77
C ASP A 13 5.44 -11.23 -22.47
N SER A 14 5.96 -12.41 -22.07
CA SER A 14 5.61 -13.68 -22.70
C SER A 14 4.20 -14.16 -22.39
N GLU A 15 3.67 -13.79 -21.21
CA GLU A 15 2.37 -14.23 -20.72
C GLU A 15 1.28 -13.20 -21.00
N SER A 16 1.56 -11.92 -20.77
CA SER A 16 0.58 -10.83 -20.89
C SER A 16 0.64 -10.07 -22.22
N GLY A 17 1.59 -10.37 -23.09
CA GLY A 17 1.73 -9.78 -24.42
C GLY A 17 2.36 -8.39 -24.40
N TYR A 18 1.90 -7.51 -25.28
CA TYR A 18 2.36 -6.11 -25.33
C TYR A 18 1.70 -5.29 -24.23
N ASN A 19 2.48 -4.42 -23.60
CA ASN A 19 2.01 -3.45 -22.61
C ASN A 19 2.40 -2.05 -23.05
N LEU A 20 1.41 -1.20 -23.30
CA LEU A 20 1.57 0.22 -23.57
C LEU A 20 1.20 1.01 -22.30
N THR A 21 2.17 1.71 -21.74
CA THR A 21 1.98 2.51 -20.53
C THR A 21 2.14 3.99 -20.83
N ALA A 22 1.22 4.81 -20.33
CA ALA A 22 1.28 6.26 -20.35
C ALA A 22 0.97 6.80 -18.93
N ALA A 23 1.74 7.78 -18.49
CA ALA A 23 1.54 8.36 -17.17
C ALA A 23 1.53 9.87 -17.21
N TYR A 24 0.73 10.48 -16.34
CA TYR A 24 0.67 11.93 -16.16
C TYR A 24 0.99 12.29 -14.71
N TYR A 25 1.93 13.19 -14.55
CA TYR A 25 2.32 13.73 -13.25
C TYR A 25 1.59 15.05 -12.97
N PHE A 26 0.97 15.13 -11.79
CA PHE A 26 0.28 16.30 -11.28
C PHE A 26 1.10 16.94 -10.16
N ASN A 27 1.62 18.12 -10.38
CA ASN A 27 2.20 18.96 -9.33
C ASN A 27 1.08 19.87 -8.79
N LEU A 28 0.36 19.40 -7.78
CA LEU A 28 -0.84 20.06 -7.24
C LEU A 28 -0.47 21.21 -6.30
N ALA A 29 0.55 21.02 -5.48
CA ALA A 29 1.10 22.02 -4.56
C ALA A 29 2.59 21.73 -4.29
N ALA A 30 3.27 22.63 -3.56
CA ALA A 30 4.67 22.43 -3.19
C ALA A 30 4.90 21.14 -2.38
N ASN A 31 3.89 20.71 -1.65
CA ASN A 31 3.90 19.58 -0.74
C ASN A 31 2.87 18.49 -1.08
N LEU A 32 2.22 18.58 -2.26
CA LEU A 32 1.23 17.62 -2.73
C LEU A 32 1.48 17.34 -4.22
N ASP A 33 1.77 16.10 -4.53
CA ASP A 33 1.84 15.61 -5.89
C ASP A 33 1.03 14.31 -6.06
N ALA A 34 0.71 14.00 -7.31
CA ALA A 34 0.09 12.76 -7.69
C ALA A 34 0.58 12.33 -9.08
N SER A 35 0.51 11.05 -9.35
CA SER A 35 0.69 10.48 -10.69
C SER A 35 -0.45 9.54 -11.00
N TYR A 36 -0.92 9.61 -12.22
CA TYR A 36 -1.87 8.66 -12.76
C TYR A 36 -1.21 7.93 -13.92
N THR A 37 -1.22 6.60 -13.84
CA THR A 37 -0.66 5.70 -14.83
C THR A 37 -1.77 4.86 -15.44
N TYR A 38 -1.82 4.85 -16.76
CA TYR A 38 -2.68 3.98 -17.55
C TYR A 38 -1.80 2.99 -18.31
N SER A 39 -2.09 1.70 -18.15
CA SER A 39 -1.40 0.61 -18.85
C SER A 39 -2.42 -0.23 -19.61
N ASN A 40 -2.26 -0.34 -20.91
CA ASN A 40 -3.02 -1.27 -21.74
C ASN A 40 -2.20 -2.53 -21.98
N ILE A 41 -2.62 -3.63 -21.36
CA ILE A 41 -1.96 -4.93 -21.38
C ILE A 41 -2.76 -5.85 -22.30
N ALA A 42 -2.15 -6.26 -23.43
CA ALA A 42 -2.87 -6.87 -24.56
C ALA A 42 -3.75 -8.08 -24.21
N GLN A 43 -3.30 -8.91 -23.27
CA GLN A 43 -4.01 -10.14 -22.86
C GLN A 43 -4.69 -10.04 -21.49
N ARG A 44 -4.57 -8.89 -20.79
CA ARG A 44 -5.18 -8.68 -19.48
C ARG A 44 -6.25 -7.59 -19.48
N GLY A 45 -6.02 -6.52 -20.23
CA GLY A 45 -6.93 -5.38 -20.29
C GLY A 45 -6.28 -4.08 -19.81
N SER A 46 -7.10 -3.16 -19.28
CA SER A 46 -6.68 -1.81 -18.92
C SER A 46 -6.47 -1.68 -17.41
N LEU A 47 -5.23 -1.45 -16.99
CA LEU A 47 -4.85 -1.19 -15.62
C LEU A 47 -4.74 0.32 -15.39
N HIS A 48 -5.40 0.79 -14.34
CA HIS A 48 -5.42 2.16 -13.88
C HIS A 48 -4.73 2.25 -12.53
N GLN A 49 -3.80 3.18 -12.38
CA GLN A 49 -3.05 3.36 -11.13
C GLN A 49 -2.99 4.83 -10.77
N LEU A 50 -3.18 5.11 -9.50
CA LEU A 50 -3.04 6.44 -8.92
C LEU A 50 -2.08 6.35 -7.74
N GLU A 51 -1.09 7.21 -7.72
CA GLU A 51 -0.20 7.43 -6.60
C GLU A 51 -0.31 8.88 -6.17
N SER A 52 -0.36 9.15 -4.88
CA SER A 52 -0.41 10.51 -4.34
C SER A 52 0.45 10.60 -3.09
N ARG A 53 1.21 11.70 -2.97
CA ARG A 53 2.06 12.00 -1.82
C ARG A 53 1.73 13.38 -1.27
N PHE A 54 1.53 13.43 0.04
CA PHE A 54 1.22 14.66 0.74
C PHE A 54 2.11 14.81 1.97
N LEU A 55 2.83 15.92 2.05
CA LEU A 55 3.76 16.26 3.11
C LEU A 55 3.27 17.51 3.86
N THR A 56 3.43 17.50 5.17
CA THR A 56 3.31 18.69 6.01
C THR A 56 4.56 18.80 6.90
N THR A 57 4.65 19.84 7.72
CA THR A 57 5.74 19.96 8.69
C THR A 57 5.77 18.83 9.72
N GLY A 58 4.65 18.15 9.93
CA GLY A 58 4.53 17.09 10.94
C GLY A 58 4.03 15.75 10.39
N THR A 59 3.67 15.65 9.10
CA THR A 59 3.12 14.40 8.54
C THR A 59 3.68 14.09 7.17
N GLN A 60 3.82 12.80 6.89
CA GLN A 60 4.10 12.24 5.58
C GLN A 60 2.99 11.25 5.25
N ASN A 61 2.41 11.37 4.06
CA ASN A 61 1.29 10.55 3.62
C ASN A 61 1.53 10.08 2.19
N GLU A 62 1.23 8.83 1.94
CA GLU A 62 1.27 8.21 0.62
C GLU A 62 0.03 7.35 0.43
N LEU A 63 -0.58 7.45 -0.74
CA LEU A 63 -1.72 6.64 -1.16
C LEU A 63 -1.43 6.08 -2.54
N GLN A 64 -1.61 4.77 -2.68
CA GLN A 64 -1.51 4.07 -3.96
C GLN A 64 -2.80 3.29 -4.19
N LEU A 65 -3.36 3.43 -5.38
CA LEU A 65 -4.55 2.71 -5.82
C LEU A 65 -4.23 2.06 -7.18
N GLY A 66 -4.65 0.81 -7.34
CA GLY A 66 -4.58 0.09 -8.59
C GLY A 66 -5.93 -0.55 -8.90
N TYR A 67 -6.34 -0.54 -10.15
CA TYR A 67 -7.60 -1.15 -10.55
C TYR A 67 -7.56 -1.61 -12.02
N ILE A 68 -7.98 -2.85 -12.24
CA ILE A 68 -8.27 -3.43 -13.54
C ILE A 68 -9.70 -3.96 -13.53
N ASN A 69 -10.53 -3.50 -14.46
CA ASN A 69 -11.95 -3.87 -14.47
C ASN A 69 -12.16 -5.31 -14.93
N GLN A 70 -11.35 -5.76 -15.87
CA GLN A 70 -11.40 -7.11 -16.40
C GLN A 70 -9.99 -7.54 -16.82
N ASP A 71 -9.40 -8.40 -16.01
CA ASP A 71 -8.18 -9.13 -16.34
C ASP A 71 -8.60 -10.44 -17.00
N GLU A 72 -8.38 -10.54 -18.33
CA GLU A 72 -8.87 -11.68 -19.10
C GLU A 72 -8.17 -12.99 -18.72
N ILE A 73 -6.86 -12.94 -18.45
CA ILE A 73 -6.09 -14.12 -18.02
C ILE A 73 -6.58 -14.58 -16.64
N PHE A 74 -6.71 -13.66 -15.69
CA PHE A 74 -7.17 -13.99 -14.34
C PHE A 74 -8.62 -14.55 -14.36
N ALA A 75 -9.50 -13.94 -15.15
CA ALA A 75 -10.89 -14.42 -15.27
C ALA A 75 -10.98 -15.84 -15.87
N GLU A 76 -10.12 -16.16 -16.85
CA GLU A 76 -10.04 -17.50 -17.44
C GLU A 76 -9.50 -18.52 -16.42
N GLU A 77 -8.45 -18.19 -15.69
CA GLU A 77 -7.88 -19.05 -14.64
C GLU A 77 -8.89 -19.33 -13.53
N GLN A 78 -9.60 -18.32 -13.03
CA GLN A 78 -10.63 -18.47 -12.01
C GLN A 78 -11.81 -19.31 -12.52
N THR A 79 -12.22 -19.13 -13.77
CA THR A 79 -13.29 -19.93 -14.38
C THR A 79 -12.88 -21.40 -14.51
N ASN A 80 -11.62 -21.68 -14.79
CA ASN A 80 -11.10 -23.04 -14.86
C ASN A 80 -11.03 -23.71 -13.48
N LEU A 81 -10.79 -22.94 -12.41
CA LEU A 81 -10.72 -23.44 -11.04
C LEU A 81 -12.12 -23.63 -10.43
N ASP A 82 -13.04 -22.71 -10.64
CA ASP A 82 -14.44 -22.76 -10.18
C ASP A 82 -15.41 -22.26 -11.25
N PRO A 83 -15.89 -23.16 -12.14
CA PRO A 83 -16.81 -22.80 -13.22
C PRO A 83 -18.16 -22.26 -12.73
N ALA A 84 -18.56 -22.55 -11.48
CA ALA A 84 -19.85 -22.14 -10.94
C ALA A 84 -19.85 -20.70 -10.41
N ASN A 85 -18.69 -20.21 -9.96
CA ASN A 85 -18.51 -18.87 -9.38
C ASN A 85 -17.54 -17.99 -10.17
N GLY A 86 -17.37 -18.26 -11.47
CA GLY A 86 -16.43 -17.56 -12.34
C GLY A 86 -16.31 -16.07 -12.01
N GLN A 87 -15.15 -15.66 -11.54
CA GLN A 87 -14.91 -14.29 -11.12
C GLN A 87 -14.86 -13.38 -12.34
N ASN A 88 -15.35 -12.16 -12.18
CA ASN A 88 -15.50 -11.20 -13.26
C ASN A 88 -14.18 -10.47 -13.62
N GLY A 89 -13.02 -11.04 -13.29
CA GLY A 89 -11.70 -10.49 -13.65
C GLY A 89 -11.36 -9.14 -13.01
N LYS A 90 -12.15 -8.66 -12.03
CA LYS A 90 -11.87 -7.41 -11.33
C LYS A 90 -10.75 -7.60 -10.32
N ARG A 91 -9.71 -6.77 -10.44
CA ARG A 91 -8.59 -6.81 -9.51
C ARG A 91 -8.27 -5.40 -9.04
N TRP A 92 -7.86 -5.27 -7.77
CA TRP A 92 -7.56 -3.98 -7.19
C TRP A 92 -6.45 -4.07 -6.14
N LEU A 93 -5.78 -2.94 -5.95
CA LEU A 93 -4.79 -2.68 -4.91
C LEU A 93 -5.15 -1.37 -4.22
N ILE A 94 -5.05 -1.36 -2.89
CA ILE A 94 -5.09 -0.17 -2.05
C ILE A 94 -3.90 -0.22 -1.11
N SER A 95 -3.07 0.81 -1.12
CA SER A 95 -1.99 0.98 -0.13
C SER A 95 -2.04 2.40 0.41
N ALA A 96 -2.09 2.54 1.73
CA ALA A 96 -2.09 3.81 2.43
C ALA A 96 -1.03 3.80 3.52
N GLN A 97 -0.13 4.78 3.49
CA GLN A 97 0.93 4.93 4.45
C GLN A 97 0.92 6.33 5.02
N HIS A 98 1.03 6.41 6.35
CA HIS A 98 1.05 7.66 7.08
C HIS A 98 2.05 7.59 8.22
N THR A 99 2.82 8.64 8.39
CA THR A 99 3.55 8.91 9.63
C THR A 99 3.29 10.35 10.03
N GLY A 100 3.05 10.56 11.32
CA GLY A 100 2.77 11.88 11.84
C GLY A 100 3.40 12.09 13.21
N GLN A 101 3.81 13.34 13.45
CA GLN A 101 4.23 13.79 14.76
C GLN A 101 3.71 15.22 14.99
N TRP A 102 2.92 15.36 16.04
CA TRP A 102 2.42 16.65 16.47
C TRP A 102 2.57 16.77 17.97
N GLN A 103 3.49 17.65 18.40
CA GLN A 103 3.87 17.80 19.81
C GLN A 103 4.21 16.44 20.46
N ALA A 104 3.45 16.02 21.45
CA ALA A 104 3.61 14.78 22.18
C ALA A 104 2.91 13.56 21.52
N VAL A 105 2.21 13.76 20.40
CA VAL A 105 1.46 12.71 19.70
C VAL A 105 2.25 12.24 18.49
N LYS A 106 2.42 10.92 18.34
CA LYS A 106 2.92 10.26 17.14
C LYS A 106 1.83 9.35 16.58
N SER A 107 1.66 9.37 15.27
CA SER A 107 0.72 8.48 14.56
C SER A 107 1.42 7.75 13.42
N SER A 108 1.02 6.51 13.18
CA SER A 108 1.45 5.76 12.00
C SER A 108 0.31 4.90 11.46
N ILE A 109 0.25 4.77 10.14
CA ILE A 109 -0.60 3.82 9.43
C ILE A 109 0.26 3.18 8.35
N ASN A 110 0.20 1.87 8.26
CA ASN A 110 0.72 1.09 7.16
C ASN A 110 -0.35 0.07 6.79
N TYR A 111 -1.07 0.34 5.73
CA TYR A 111 -2.18 -0.48 5.28
C TYR A 111 -2.01 -0.80 3.81
N THR A 112 -1.98 -2.09 3.46
CA THR A 112 -2.01 -2.55 2.08
C THR A 112 -2.98 -3.71 1.98
N ALA A 113 -3.89 -3.66 1.01
CA ALA A 113 -4.83 -4.71 0.70
C ALA A 113 -4.93 -4.92 -0.81
N LEU A 114 -5.14 -6.16 -1.19
CA LEU A 114 -5.25 -6.63 -2.57
C LEU A 114 -6.53 -7.44 -2.76
N SER A 115 -7.03 -7.45 -3.99
CA SER A 115 -8.17 -8.30 -4.37
C SER A 115 -7.85 -9.79 -4.32
N ASP A 116 -6.61 -10.15 -4.60
CA ASP A 116 -6.17 -11.54 -4.74
C ASP A 116 -4.67 -11.70 -4.45
N GLN A 117 -4.24 -12.91 -4.18
CA GLN A 117 -2.88 -13.24 -3.76
C GLN A 117 -1.85 -13.08 -4.88
N ASP A 118 -2.27 -13.15 -6.13
CA ASP A 118 -1.40 -13.12 -7.29
C ASP A 118 -1.20 -11.72 -7.87
N TYR A 119 -1.94 -10.73 -7.38
CA TYR A 119 -1.91 -9.35 -7.89
C TYR A 119 -0.48 -8.79 -7.98
N LEU A 120 0.30 -8.87 -6.90
CA LEU A 120 1.67 -8.33 -6.88
C LEU A 120 2.60 -9.11 -7.81
N ARG A 121 2.44 -10.42 -7.88
CA ARG A 121 3.28 -11.26 -8.72
C ARG A 121 3.07 -10.98 -10.20
N GLU A 122 1.83 -10.76 -10.60
CA GLU A 122 1.45 -10.66 -12.01
C GLU A 122 1.38 -9.23 -12.54
N LEU A 123 0.94 -8.27 -11.73
CA LEU A 123 0.71 -6.89 -12.15
C LEU A 123 1.78 -5.90 -11.66
N ASP A 124 2.57 -6.26 -10.64
CA ASP A 124 3.56 -5.35 -10.05
C ASP A 124 4.71 -4.96 -10.99
N SER A 125 5.04 -5.80 -11.97
CA SER A 125 6.03 -5.45 -13.01
C SER A 125 5.63 -4.24 -13.85
N THR A 126 4.33 -3.91 -13.87
CA THR A 126 3.81 -2.74 -14.56
C THR A 126 3.84 -1.49 -13.68
N LEU A 127 3.78 -1.65 -12.34
CA LEU A 127 3.94 -0.57 -11.36
C LEU A 127 5.35 0.02 -11.39
N VAL A 128 6.36 -0.83 -11.51
CA VAL A 128 7.77 -0.43 -11.45
C VAL A 128 8.24 0.19 -12.77
N SER A 129 7.73 -0.26 -13.91
CA SER A 129 8.24 0.13 -15.23
C SER A 129 7.87 1.54 -15.68
N GLY A 130 6.79 2.14 -15.16
CA GLY A 130 6.37 3.50 -15.51
C GLY A 130 6.75 4.56 -14.49
N ALA A 131 7.16 4.14 -13.31
CA ALA A 131 7.33 4.99 -12.13
C ALA A 131 8.80 5.25 -11.74
N ASP A 132 9.77 4.85 -12.56
CA ASP A 132 11.21 5.05 -12.28
C ASP A 132 11.61 6.50 -11.93
N HIS A 133 10.73 7.46 -12.17
CA HIS A 133 10.94 8.87 -11.84
C HIS A 133 10.19 9.35 -10.59
N LEU A 134 9.22 8.57 -10.10
CA LEU A 134 8.38 8.94 -8.95
C LEU A 134 8.53 7.98 -7.77
N SER A 135 9.07 6.80 -8.00
CA SER A 135 9.14 5.68 -7.05
C SER A 135 10.18 5.82 -5.93
N GLN A 136 10.51 7.03 -5.52
CA GLN A 136 11.00 7.22 -4.16
C GLN A 136 9.78 7.33 -3.23
N SER A 137 9.08 6.20 -3.06
CA SER A 137 8.17 6.02 -1.94
C SER A 137 8.92 6.36 -0.66
N PHE A 138 8.33 7.20 0.18
CA PHE A 138 8.93 7.55 1.47
C PHE A 138 8.98 6.35 2.42
N PHE A 139 8.20 5.32 2.13
CA PHE A 139 7.94 4.20 3.02
C PHE A 139 8.32 2.84 2.45
N SER A 140 8.41 2.70 1.13
CA SER A 140 8.76 1.43 0.52
C SER A 140 10.25 1.36 0.19
N ASN A 141 10.99 0.70 1.04
CA ASN A 141 12.34 0.22 0.74
C ASN A 141 12.33 -1.28 0.38
N ASP A 142 11.18 -1.82 -0.01
CA ASP A 142 11.11 -3.24 -0.35
C ASP A 142 11.48 -3.43 -1.83
N PRO A 143 12.69 -3.95 -2.12
CA PRO A 143 13.15 -4.16 -3.49
C PRO A 143 12.47 -5.37 -4.16
N TYR A 144 11.66 -6.16 -3.41
CA TYR A 144 11.10 -7.42 -3.90
C TYR A 144 9.63 -7.60 -3.48
N PRO A 145 8.69 -6.75 -3.92
CA PRO A 145 7.28 -6.88 -3.55
C PRO A 145 6.67 -8.21 -4.01
N ARG A 146 7.16 -8.79 -5.10
CA ARG A 146 6.70 -10.07 -5.65
C ARG A 146 6.98 -11.29 -4.78
N THR A 147 7.92 -11.19 -3.84
CA THR A 147 8.30 -12.29 -2.93
C THR A 147 7.62 -12.19 -1.58
N LYS A 148 6.77 -11.19 -1.37
CA LYS A 148 6.01 -11.08 -0.13
C LYS A 148 5.05 -12.25 0.03
N THR A 149 5.03 -12.80 1.23
CA THR A 149 4.11 -13.86 1.64
C THR A 149 2.94 -13.32 2.44
N ALA A 150 3.06 -12.10 2.97
CA ALA A 150 2.01 -11.42 3.71
C ALA A 150 2.16 -9.89 3.59
N LEU A 151 1.03 -9.19 3.69
CA LEU A 151 0.94 -7.74 3.73
C LEU A 151 0.58 -7.31 5.14
N ASN A 152 1.47 -6.54 5.78
CA ASN A 152 1.22 -6.01 7.10
C ASN A 152 0.21 -4.85 7.03
N GLN A 153 -0.75 -4.87 7.96
CA GLN A 153 -1.78 -3.84 8.13
C GLN A 153 -1.70 -3.38 9.58
N SER A 154 -1.17 -2.17 9.80
CA SER A 154 -1.01 -1.66 11.16
C SER A 154 -1.42 -0.19 11.25
N ALA A 155 -1.95 0.19 12.40
CA ALA A 155 -2.18 1.58 12.76
C ALA A 155 -1.85 1.79 14.23
N SER A 156 -1.22 2.92 14.56
CA SER A 156 -0.92 3.26 15.95
C SER A 156 -1.00 4.77 16.19
N ILE A 157 -1.41 5.10 17.41
CA ILE A 157 -1.35 6.46 17.96
C ILE A 157 -0.67 6.38 19.33
N ASN A 158 0.42 7.12 19.48
CA ASN A 158 1.22 7.17 20.69
C ASN A 158 1.19 8.60 21.23
N TRP A 159 0.83 8.76 22.49
CA TRP A 159 0.93 10.02 23.22
C TRP A 159 1.91 9.87 24.38
N HIS A 160 2.80 10.85 24.53
CA HIS A 160 3.77 10.91 25.61
C HIS A 160 3.62 12.23 26.36
N GLY A 161 3.20 12.16 27.61
CA GLY A 161 3.21 13.26 28.56
C GLY A 161 4.36 13.12 29.56
N GLU A 162 4.42 14.02 30.54
CA GLU A 162 5.50 14.06 31.53
C GLU A 162 5.51 12.81 32.45
N HIS A 163 4.34 12.35 32.88
CA HIS A 163 4.17 11.20 33.77
C HIS A 163 3.32 10.08 33.18
N PHE A 164 2.61 10.34 32.13
CA PHE A 164 1.70 9.39 31.49
C PHE A 164 2.09 9.17 30.03
N SER A 165 1.94 7.95 29.57
CA SER A 165 1.93 7.64 28.16
C SER A 165 0.75 6.75 27.80
N ALA A 166 0.20 6.97 26.62
CA ALA A 166 -0.88 6.18 26.06
C ALA A 166 -0.49 5.68 24.68
N ASN A 167 -0.74 4.41 24.42
CA ASN A 167 -0.55 3.78 23.12
C ASN A 167 -1.85 3.10 22.72
N LEU A 168 -2.37 3.42 21.56
CA LEU A 168 -3.44 2.68 20.90
C LEU A 168 -2.86 2.08 19.61
N ALA A 169 -2.89 0.77 19.48
CA ALA A 169 -2.35 0.07 18.32
C ALA A 169 -3.31 -1.03 17.85
N MET A 170 -3.34 -1.23 16.56
CA MET A 170 -3.98 -2.37 15.90
C MET A 170 -3.03 -2.93 14.84
N GLU A 171 -3.04 -4.23 14.67
CA GLU A 171 -2.19 -4.93 13.73
C GLU A 171 -2.94 -6.11 13.12
N GLY A 172 -2.76 -6.31 11.85
CA GLY A 172 -3.25 -7.45 11.08
C GLY A 172 -2.37 -7.69 9.88
N PHE A 173 -2.64 -8.74 9.14
CA PHE A 173 -2.00 -8.98 7.87
C PHE A 173 -2.91 -9.75 6.92
N GLN A 174 -2.77 -9.48 5.64
CA GLN A 174 -3.36 -10.28 4.56
C GLN A 174 -2.33 -11.31 4.10
N SER A 175 -2.65 -12.60 4.17
CA SER A 175 -1.81 -13.66 3.61
C SER A 175 -1.84 -13.62 2.08
N LEU A 176 -0.68 -13.84 1.46
CA LEU A 176 -0.51 -14.02 0.02
C LEU A 176 -0.18 -15.48 -0.32
N LEU A 177 -0.30 -16.39 0.64
CA LEU A 177 -0.10 -17.83 0.44
C LEU A 177 -1.45 -18.54 0.39
N PRO A 178 -1.73 -19.35 -0.67
CA PRO A 178 -3.01 -20.04 -0.83
C PRO A 178 -3.37 -20.99 0.32
N GLU A 179 -2.37 -21.49 1.04
CA GLU A 179 -2.53 -22.46 2.13
C GLU A 179 -2.91 -21.83 3.48
N PHE A 180 -2.83 -20.49 3.58
CA PHE A 180 -3.08 -19.76 4.83
C PHE A 180 -4.18 -18.72 4.61
N ASP A 181 -5.42 -19.16 4.76
CA ASP A 181 -6.61 -18.29 4.67
C ASP A 181 -6.91 -17.56 5.99
N ASP A 182 -6.13 -17.82 7.03
CA ASP A 182 -6.30 -17.20 8.34
C ASP A 182 -5.67 -15.81 8.36
N GLN A 183 -6.51 -14.80 8.22
CA GLN A 183 -6.16 -13.42 8.53
C GLN A 183 -6.01 -13.30 10.04
N TYR A 184 -4.79 -13.15 10.51
CA TYR A 184 -4.53 -12.77 11.90
C TYR A 184 -4.89 -11.29 12.08
N GLU A 185 -5.89 -11.04 12.91
CA GLU A 185 -6.27 -9.69 13.32
C GLU A 185 -6.00 -9.54 14.82
N ARG A 186 -5.14 -8.61 15.17
CA ARG A 186 -5.01 -8.14 16.55
C ARG A 186 -6.02 -7.04 16.76
N HIS A 187 -6.98 -7.28 17.64
CA HIS A 187 -7.94 -6.26 18.05
C HIS A 187 -7.22 -5.02 18.62
N PRO A 188 -7.82 -3.82 18.51
CA PRO A 188 -7.23 -2.61 19.06
C PRO A 188 -6.83 -2.80 20.52
N GLU A 189 -5.56 -2.56 20.82
CA GLU A 189 -5.00 -2.64 22.17
C GLU A 189 -4.70 -1.22 22.66
N LEU A 190 -5.23 -0.89 23.83
CA LEU A 190 -4.93 0.36 24.54
C LEU A 190 -4.01 0.06 25.72
N SER A 191 -2.81 0.61 25.68
CA SER A 191 -1.85 0.55 26.80
C SER A 191 -1.72 1.93 27.42
N LEU A 192 -1.88 2.02 28.75
CA LEU A 192 -1.69 3.23 29.52
C LEU A 192 -0.57 2.99 30.52
N ASN A 193 0.46 3.82 30.50
CA ASN A 193 1.59 3.70 31.43
C ASN A 193 1.69 4.99 32.25
N TYR A 194 1.93 4.82 33.56
CA TYR A 194 2.27 5.89 34.47
C TYR A 194 3.68 5.69 34.99
N SER A 195 4.53 6.69 34.89
CA SER A 195 5.86 6.69 35.48
C SER A 195 6.03 7.93 36.34
N ASN A 196 6.35 7.72 37.61
CA ASN A 196 6.72 8.79 38.55
C ASN A 196 8.07 8.47 39.16
N SER A 197 9.04 9.34 38.97
CA SER A 197 10.38 9.22 39.56
C SER A 197 10.42 10.09 40.81
N THR A 198 9.99 9.53 41.94
CA THR A 198 10.12 10.17 43.24
C THR A 198 11.33 9.54 43.96
N GLY A 199 12.50 10.11 43.83
CA GLY A 199 13.72 9.55 44.44
C GLY A 199 14.16 8.23 43.80
N ASN A 200 14.59 7.24 44.58
CA ASN A 200 15.10 5.96 44.10
C ASN A 200 14.01 4.87 43.87
N LEU A 201 12.71 5.24 43.88
CA LEU A 201 11.62 4.29 43.74
C LEU A 201 10.94 4.52 42.37
N HIS A 202 11.03 3.50 41.52
CA HIS A 202 10.32 3.44 40.24
C HIS A 202 9.09 2.54 40.37
N TYR A 203 7.90 3.08 40.15
CA TYR A 203 6.66 2.32 40.07
C TYR A 203 6.27 2.16 38.60
N TYR A 204 6.05 0.93 38.17
CA TYR A 204 5.51 0.57 36.88
C TYR A 204 4.13 -0.05 37.12
N GLY A 205 3.09 0.49 36.49
CA GLY A 205 1.76 -0.11 36.46
C GLY A 205 1.38 -0.35 35.00
N GLU A 206 0.90 -1.55 34.70
CA GLU A 206 0.28 -1.93 33.43
C GLU A 206 -1.23 -1.81 33.56
#